data_127e11bd1fb714134a197c74de5167fc
#
_entry.id   127e11bd1fb714134a197c74de5167fc
#
_cell.length_a   1.000
_cell.length_b   1.000
_cell.length_c   1.000
_cell.angle_alpha   90.00
_cell.angle_beta   90.00
_cell.angle_gamma   90.00
#
_symmetry.space_group_name_H-M   'P 1'
#
loop_
_entity.id
_entity.type
_entity.pdbx_description
1 polymer ?
#
loop_
_entity_poly.entity_id
_entity_poly.type
_entity_poly.pdbx_seq_one_letter_code
_entity_poly.pdbx_strand_id
1 'polypeptide(L)'
;MSAAVTHDDIARFNFLANFNKYMATVVAPGNAVAFRERVEPVWVRERGEPPQTRGEVRRAMASDPHYRFWSALRRCGMEMRQQAGRSLVLRQAESLRDRARELGSSHAAGLQLDPAVTVPRYQSELDNHCMPGSYYAEYLDDDVSAAANYDAGMFATTTGLFGRFLDGAGRGTADWLQQTRPAWRPRRILDLGCGVGHNTVPLARAFPDAQVVAVDLAAPMLRYGHARAVGMGIDNIQFQQANAEGLRFEAQSFD
;
A
#
# COMPACT_ATOMS: atom_id res chain seq x y z
N MET A 1 3.25 15.87 5.59
CA MET A 1 4.41 15.05 5.23
C MET A 1 4.27 14.60 3.78
N SER A 2 5.17 14.98 2.89
CA SER A 2 5.19 14.53 1.47
C SER A 2 6.48 15.02 0.81
N ALA A 3 6.98 14.30 -0.20
CA ALA A 3 8.10 14.75 -1.03
C ALA A 3 7.69 15.95 -1.91
N ALA A 4 8.61 16.87 -2.15
CA ALA A 4 8.42 17.95 -3.10
C ALA A 4 8.60 17.41 -4.54
N VAL A 5 7.65 17.71 -5.42
CA VAL A 5 7.63 17.22 -6.79
C VAL A 5 8.06 18.30 -7.77
N THR A 6 8.85 17.93 -8.78
CA THR A 6 9.19 18.77 -9.92
C THR A 6 8.18 18.56 -11.05
N HIS A 7 8.26 19.38 -12.10
CA HIS A 7 7.49 19.20 -13.34
C HIS A 7 7.72 17.80 -13.94
N ASP A 8 8.95 17.34 -13.97
CA ASP A 8 9.31 16.04 -14.56
C ASP A 8 8.78 14.86 -13.73
N ASP A 9 8.78 14.99 -12.40
CA ASP A 9 8.17 14.00 -11.53
C ASP A 9 6.67 13.88 -11.80
N ILE A 10 5.97 15.01 -11.91
CA ILE A 10 4.54 15.07 -12.25
C ILE A 10 4.28 14.41 -13.60
N ALA A 11 5.09 14.73 -14.62
CA ALA A 11 4.95 14.15 -15.96
C ALA A 11 5.11 12.62 -15.93
N ARG A 12 6.12 12.11 -15.20
CA ARG A 12 6.35 10.66 -15.03
C ARG A 12 5.19 9.97 -14.33
N PHE A 13 4.69 10.53 -13.24
CA PHE A 13 3.55 9.94 -12.51
C PHE A 13 2.26 10.00 -13.30
N ASN A 14 2.00 11.05 -14.07
CA ASN A 14 0.86 11.14 -14.98
C ASN A 14 0.95 10.11 -16.11
N PHE A 15 2.13 9.90 -16.69
CA PHE A 15 2.34 8.83 -17.66
C PHE A 15 2.02 7.47 -17.05
N LEU A 16 2.54 7.16 -15.86
CA LEU A 16 2.32 5.88 -15.19
C LEU A 16 0.85 5.66 -14.81
N ALA A 17 0.16 6.71 -14.36
CA ALA A 17 -1.28 6.62 -14.08
C ALA A 17 -2.08 6.30 -15.34
N ASN A 18 -1.79 6.98 -16.45
CA ASN A 18 -2.44 6.72 -17.75
C ASN A 18 -2.09 5.33 -18.30
N PHE A 19 -0.83 4.91 -18.18
CA PHE A 19 -0.39 3.57 -18.54
C PHE A 19 -1.16 2.50 -17.75
N ASN A 20 -1.25 2.62 -16.43
CA ASN A 20 -1.99 1.69 -15.58
C ASN A 20 -3.49 1.66 -15.93
N LYS A 21 -4.09 2.82 -16.20
CA LYS A 21 -5.47 2.92 -16.67
C LYS A 21 -5.66 2.17 -17.99
N TYR A 22 -4.80 2.38 -18.98
CA TYR A 22 -4.84 1.69 -20.26
C TYR A 22 -4.69 0.17 -20.07
N MET A 23 -3.74 -0.25 -19.24
CA MET A 23 -3.55 -1.67 -18.90
C MET A 23 -4.80 -2.30 -18.30
N ALA A 24 -5.48 -1.61 -17.41
CA ALA A 24 -6.68 -2.12 -16.74
C ALA A 24 -7.92 -2.14 -17.67
N THR A 25 -8.10 -1.12 -18.51
CA THR A 25 -9.34 -0.92 -19.27
C THR A 25 -9.28 -1.46 -20.71
N VAL A 26 -8.09 -1.60 -21.27
CA VAL A 26 -7.89 -2.03 -22.67
C VAL A 26 -7.18 -3.37 -22.75
N VAL A 27 -6.01 -3.50 -22.12
CA VAL A 27 -5.18 -4.70 -22.28
C VAL A 27 -5.71 -5.87 -21.45
N ALA A 28 -6.03 -5.67 -20.17
CA ALA A 28 -6.46 -6.74 -19.27
C ALA A 28 -7.76 -7.46 -19.74
N PRO A 29 -8.79 -6.78 -20.27
CA PRO A 29 -9.99 -7.44 -20.80
C PRO A 29 -9.70 -8.43 -21.94
N GLY A 30 -8.65 -8.21 -22.71
CA GLY A 30 -8.19 -9.14 -23.75
C GLY A 30 -7.80 -10.53 -23.23
N ASN A 31 -7.45 -10.66 -21.93
CA ASN A 31 -7.20 -11.98 -21.34
C ASN A 31 -8.45 -12.86 -21.31
N ALA A 32 -9.64 -12.29 -21.06
CA ALA A 32 -10.89 -13.03 -21.09
C ALA A 32 -11.24 -13.49 -22.51
N VAL A 33 -10.96 -12.67 -23.51
CA VAL A 33 -11.11 -13.03 -24.93
C VAL A 33 -10.14 -14.15 -25.30
N ALA A 34 -8.87 -13.98 -24.97
CA ALA A 34 -7.84 -15.00 -25.20
C ALA A 34 -8.19 -16.35 -24.56
N PHE A 35 -8.68 -16.33 -23.33
CA PHE A 35 -9.11 -17.54 -22.63
C PHE A 35 -10.22 -18.25 -23.39
N ARG A 36 -11.34 -17.57 -23.66
CA ARG A 36 -12.52 -18.17 -24.30
C ARG A 36 -12.25 -18.67 -25.73
N GLU A 37 -11.51 -17.90 -26.50
CA GLU A 37 -11.36 -18.17 -27.94
C GLU A 37 -10.20 -19.11 -28.27
N ARG A 38 -9.14 -19.08 -27.48
CA ARG A 38 -7.89 -19.81 -27.81
C ARG A 38 -7.48 -20.84 -26.79
N VAL A 39 -7.65 -20.56 -25.49
CA VAL A 39 -7.03 -21.36 -24.44
C VAL A 39 -7.98 -22.46 -23.94
N GLU A 40 -9.21 -22.09 -23.57
CA GLU A 40 -10.20 -23.05 -23.03
C GLU A 40 -10.55 -24.17 -24.03
N PRO A 41 -10.77 -23.91 -25.34
CA PRO A 41 -11.04 -24.99 -26.29
C PRO A 41 -9.89 -25.98 -26.44
N VAL A 42 -8.64 -25.54 -26.34
CA VAL A 42 -7.46 -26.41 -26.35
C VAL A 42 -7.40 -27.26 -25.09
N TRP A 43 -7.58 -26.62 -23.92
CA TRP A 43 -7.59 -27.31 -22.64
C TRP A 43 -8.66 -28.39 -22.55
N VAL A 44 -9.90 -28.08 -22.97
CA VAL A 44 -11.01 -29.05 -22.98
C VAL A 44 -10.72 -30.22 -23.91
N ARG A 45 -10.15 -29.98 -25.10
CA ARG A 45 -9.75 -31.04 -26.04
C ARG A 45 -8.72 -32.00 -25.44
N GLU A 46 -7.78 -31.47 -24.66
CA GLU A 46 -6.71 -32.27 -24.07
C GLU A 46 -7.12 -32.99 -22.78
N ARG A 47 -8.06 -32.44 -22.02
CA ARG A 47 -8.40 -32.92 -20.67
C ARG A 47 -9.85 -33.37 -20.49
N GLY A 48 -10.70 -33.17 -21.50
CA GLY A 48 -12.12 -33.58 -21.49
C GLY A 48 -13.06 -32.64 -20.74
N GLU A 49 -12.56 -31.67 -19.96
CA GLU A 49 -13.36 -30.75 -19.16
C GLU A 49 -12.68 -29.36 -19.07
N PRO A 50 -13.44 -28.29 -18.82
CA PRO A 50 -12.89 -26.96 -18.65
C PRO A 50 -12.05 -26.84 -17.36
N PRO A 51 -11.14 -25.84 -17.26
CA PRO A 51 -10.38 -25.61 -16.02
C PRO A 51 -11.33 -25.29 -14.85
N GLN A 52 -11.18 -26.02 -13.74
CA GLN A 52 -12.04 -25.91 -12.56
C GLN A 52 -11.51 -24.96 -11.49
N THR A 53 -10.21 -24.68 -11.52
CA THR A 53 -9.54 -23.85 -10.49
C THR A 53 -8.79 -22.69 -11.11
N ARG A 54 -8.57 -21.63 -10.30
CA ARG A 54 -7.72 -20.50 -10.71
C ARG A 54 -6.29 -20.92 -11.10
N GLY A 55 -5.76 -21.96 -10.44
CA GLY A 55 -4.46 -22.51 -10.74
C GLY A 55 -4.41 -23.18 -12.13
N GLU A 56 -5.48 -23.86 -12.52
CA GLU A 56 -5.60 -24.47 -13.85
C GLU A 56 -5.77 -23.41 -14.95
N VAL A 57 -6.64 -22.40 -14.73
CA VAL A 57 -6.75 -21.26 -15.64
C VAL A 57 -5.39 -20.57 -15.84
N ARG A 58 -4.63 -20.34 -14.75
CA ARG A 58 -3.28 -19.75 -14.84
C ARG A 58 -2.33 -20.64 -15.65
N ARG A 59 -2.34 -21.95 -15.41
CA ARG A 59 -1.48 -22.89 -16.17
C ARG A 59 -1.87 -22.89 -17.65
N ALA A 60 -3.16 -22.94 -17.96
CA ALA A 60 -3.65 -22.91 -19.34
C ALA A 60 -3.23 -21.62 -20.07
N MET A 61 -3.37 -20.46 -19.41
CA MET A 61 -3.03 -19.15 -19.99
C MET A 61 -1.51 -18.92 -20.14
N ALA A 62 -0.67 -19.67 -19.42
CA ALA A 62 0.77 -19.38 -19.35
C ALA A 62 1.52 -19.39 -20.70
N SER A 63 1.01 -20.08 -21.72
CA SER A 63 1.54 -20.11 -23.08
C SER A 63 0.89 -19.10 -24.03
N ASP A 64 -0.24 -18.49 -23.67
CA ASP A 64 -0.94 -17.53 -24.54
C ASP A 64 -0.12 -16.24 -24.72
N PRO A 65 0.10 -15.77 -25.97
CA PRO A 65 0.92 -14.59 -26.22
C PRO A 65 0.35 -13.31 -25.62
N HIS A 66 -0.99 -13.14 -25.62
CA HIS A 66 -1.61 -11.95 -25.06
C HIS A 66 -1.45 -11.90 -23.53
N TYR A 67 -1.62 -13.04 -22.86
CA TYR A 67 -1.42 -13.14 -21.41
C TYR A 67 0.05 -12.86 -21.01
N ARG A 68 1.01 -13.39 -21.78
CA ARG A 68 2.44 -13.09 -21.58
C ARG A 68 2.75 -11.62 -21.77
N PHE A 69 2.23 -11.01 -22.84
CA PHE A 69 2.39 -9.59 -23.12
C PHE A 69 1.80 -8.72 -21.98
N TRP A 70 0.56 -8.98 -21.60
CA TRP A 70 -0.08 -8.31 -20.46
C TRP A 70 0.75 -8.45 -19.17
N SER A 71 1.21 -9.66 -18.86
CA SER A 71 2.01 -9.94 -17.65
C SER A 71 3.34 -9.18 -17.65
N ALA A 72 4.04 -9.16 -18.79
CA ALA A 72 5.30 -8.42 -18.96
C ALA A 72 5.08 -6.91 -18.78
N LEU A 73 4.07 -6.33 -19.43
CA LEU A 73 3.77 -4.91 -19.32
C LEU A 73 3.37 -4.51 -17.88
N ARG A 74 2.62 -5.37 -17.16
CA ARG A 74 2.31 -5.11 -15.75
C ARG A 74 3.58 -5.03 -14.90
N ARG A 75 4.52 -5.94 -15.12
CA ARG A 75 5.81 -5.91 -14.42
C ARG A 75 6.60 -4.66 -14.77
N CYS A 76 6.72 -4.33 -16.05
CA CYS A 76 7.40 -3.11 -16.50
C CYS A 76 6.77 -1.85 -15.86
N GLY A 77 5.44 -1.77 -15.82
CA GLY A 77 4.73 -0.66 -15.17
C GLY A 77 5.06 -0.53 -13.69
N MET A 78 5.16 -1.65 -12.98
CA MET A 78 5.55 -1.66 -11.58
C MET A 78 7.01 -1.21 -11.39
N GLU A 79 7.93 -1.72 -12.20
CA GLU A 79 9.35 -1.33 -12.16
C GLU A 79 9.54 0.15 -12.47
N MET A 80 8.89 0.67 -13.51
CA MET A 80 8.92 2.11 -13.83
C MET A 80 8.36 2.97 -12.69
N ARG A 81 7.28 2.52 -12.04
CA ARG A 81 6.69 3.22 -10.88
C ARG A 81 7.69 3.27 -9.73
N GLN A 82 8.38 2.15 -9.43
CA GLN A 82 9.39 2.11 -8.37
C GLN A 82 10.59 3.01 -8.69
N GLN A 83 11.05 3.00 -9.94
CA GLN A 83 12.14 3.89 -10.38
C GLN A 83 11.76 5.37 -10.26
N ALA A 84 10.55 5.74 -10.69
CA ALA A 84 10.06 7.12 -10.59
C ALA A 84 9.96 7.58 -9.13
N GLY A 85 9.36 6.76 -8.26
CA GLY A 85 9.22 7.08 -6.84
C GLY A 85 10.56 7.16 -6.11
N ARG A 86 11.47 6.21 -6.35
CA ARG A 86 12.82 6.24 -5.76
C ARG A 86 13.63 7.44 -6.24
N SER A 87 13.57 7.77 -7.53
CA SER A 87 14.22 8.97 -8.06
C SER A 87 13.74 10.25 -7.37
N LEU A 88 12.43 10.34 -7.08
CA LEU A 88 11.85 11.46 -6.34
C LEU A 88 12.34 11.50 -4.89
N VAL A 89 12.24 10.39 -4.15
CA VAL A 89 12.43 10.42 -2.69
C VAL A 89 13.90 10.40 -2.27
N LEU A 90 14.78 9.68 -2.99
CA LEU A 90 16.19 9.59 -2.61
C LEU A 90 16.93 10.93 -2.76
N ARG A 91 16.50 11.81 -3.66
CA ARG A 91 17.04 13.18 -3.75
C ARG A 91 16.71 14.02 -2.51
N GLN A 92 15.75 13.60 -1.70
CA GLN A 92 15.19 14.35 -0.58
C GLN A 92 15.23 13.53 0.73
N ALA A 93 15.97 12.40 0.76
CA ALA A 93 15.90 11.43 1.85
C ALA A 93 16.20 12.08 3.22
N GLU A 94 17.28 12.87 3.32
CA GLU A 94 17.64 13.56 4.55
C GLU A 94 16.57 14.59 4.98
N SER A 95 16.10 15.42 4.06
CA SER A 95 15.09 16.43 4.37
C SER A 95 13.74 15.81 4.75
N LEU A 96 13.38 14.68 4.16
CA LEU A 96 12.18 13.93 4.52
C LEU A 96 12.29 13.31 5.91
N ARG A 97 13.47 12.72 6.23
CA ARG A 97 13.77 12.19 7.55
C ARG A 97 13.70 13.30 8.62
N ASP A 98 14.39 14.41 8.38
CA ASP A 98 14.46 15.52 9.34
C ASP A 98 13.08 16.14 9.56
N ARG A 99 12.28 16.26 8.50
CA ARG A 99 10.91 16.71 8.61
C ARG A 99 10.02 15.72 9.38
N ALA A 100 10.23 14.42 9.21
CA ALA A 100 9.51 13.41 9.99
C ALA A 100 9.86 13.47 11.48
N ARG A 101 11.15 13.66 11.81
CA ARG A 101 11.61 13.85 13.19
C ARG A 101 11.02 15.12 13.82
N GLU A 102 11.07 16.25 13.11
CA GLU A 102 10.49 17.53 13.56
C GLU A 102 8.99 17.40 13.88
N LEU A 103 8.20 16.86 12.95
CA LEU A 103 6.78 16.67 13.16
C LEU A 103 6.48 15.68 14.28
N GLY A 104 7.18 14.53 14.30
CA GLY A 104 6.97 13.48 15.28
C GLY A 104 7.34 13.88 16.70
N SER A 105 8.29 14.80 16.88
CA SER A 105 8.75 15.23 18.20
C SER A 105 7.66 15.87 19.06
N SER A 106 6.67 16.52 18.45
CA SER A 106 5.56 17.16 19.17
C SER A 106 4.56 16.16 19.77
N HIS A 107 4.58 14.89 19.32
CA HIS A 107 3.73 13.80 19.82
C HIS A 107 4.49 12.46 19.91
N ALA A 108 5.66 12.48 20.54
CA ALA A 108 6.58 11.33 20.57
C ALA A 108 5.94 10.03 21.13
N ALA A 109 5.01 10.16 22.08
CA ALA A 109 4.29 9.00 22.66
C ALA A 109 3.41 8.24 21.65
N GLY A 110 3.08 8.87 20.52
CA GLY A 110 2.26 8.27 19.45
C GLY A 110 3.03 7.29 18.55
N LEU A 111 4.34 7.08 18.75
CA LEU A 111 5.16 6.16 17.98
C LEU A 111 5.93 5.22 18.89
N GLN A 112 5.75 3.91 18.72
CA GLN A 112 6.47 2.86 19.43
C GLN A 112 7.14 1.93 18.42
N LEU A 113 8.47 1.96 18.35
CA LEU A 113 9.26 1.07 17.50
C LEU A 113 9.85 -0.07 18.35
N ASP A 114 9.92 -1.25 17.77
CA ASP A 114 10.54 -2.44 18.36
C ASP A 114 11.75 -2.86 17.50
N PRO A 115 13.00 -2.53 17.91
CA PRO A 115 14.18 -2.90 17.16
C PRO A 115 14.44 -4.41 17.14
N ALA A 116 13.74 -5.19 17.99
CA ALA A 116 13.86 -6.64 18.04
C ALA A 116 12.83 -7.35 17.16
N VAL A 117 11.95 -6.61 16.45
CA VAL A 117 10.95 -7.22 15.57
C VAL A 117 11.63 -8.03 14.47
N THR A 118 11.19 -9.30 14.34
CA THR A 118 11.71 -10.17 13.28
C THR A 118 10.86 -10.05 12.02
N VAL A 119 11.50 -9.70 10.90
CA VAL A 119 10.84 -9.69 9.59
C VAL A 119 10.66 -11.12 9.11
N PRO A 120 9.44 -11.59 8.82
CA PRO A 120 9.19 -12.93 8.30
C PRO A 120 9.88 -13.16 6.94
N ARG A 121 10.35 -14.40 6.68
CA ARG A 121 11.05 -14.75 5.44
C ARG A 121 10.25 -14.44 4.17
N TYR A 122 8.94 -14.62 4.20
CA TYR A 122 8.09 -14.30 3.04
C TYR A 122 8.03 -12.79 2.73
N GLN A 123 8.36 -11.93 3.68
CA GLN A 123 8.51 -10.48 3.44
C GLN A 123 9.94 -10.11 3.00
N SER A 124 10.96 -10.79 3.55
CA SER A 124 12.36 -10.50 3.25
C SER A 124 12.85 -11.12 1.94
N GLU A 125 12.26 -12.24 1.51
CA GLU A 125 12.71 -13.01 0.35
C GLU A 125 11.84 -12.81 -0.91
N LEU A 126 10.62 -12.27 -0.76
CA LEU A 126 9.68 -12.08 -1.87
C LEU A 126 9.43 -10.58 -2.14
N ASP A 127 9.89 -10.11 -3.29
CA ASP A 127 9.63 -8.74 -3.75
C ASP A 127 8.39 -8.71 -4.66
N ASN A 128 7.22 -8.59 -4.06
CA ASN A 128 5.95 -8.56 -4.78
C ASN A 128 5.71 -7.24 -5.55
N HIS A 129 6.40 -6.16 -5.15
CA HIS A 129 6.17 -4.82 -5.67
C HIS A 129 7.34 -4.25 -6.46
N CYS A 130 8.34 -5.07 -6.82
CA CYS A 130 9.57 -4.63 -7.48
C CYS A 130 10.27 -3.48 -6.72
N MET A 131 10.18 -3.52 -5.39
CA MET A 131 10.72 -2.51 -4.48
C MET A 131 11.91 -3.12 -3.70
N PRO A 132 13.15 -2.86 -4.11
CA PRO A 132 14.32 -3.40 -3.47
C PRO A 132 14.35 -3.08 -1.97
N GLY A 133 14.53 -4.11 -1.13
CA GLY A 133 14.47 -4.00 0.32
C GLY A 133 13.06 -3.88 0.91
N SER A 134 12.02 -3.99 0.07
CA SER A 134 10.62 -3.93 0.50
C SER A 134 10.28 -2.64 1.27
N TYR A 135 9.24 -2.66 2.08
CA TYR A 135 8.75 -1.49 2.83
C TYR A 135 9.56 -1.16 4.09
N TYR A 136 10.38 -2.09 4.57
CA TYR A 136 11.21 -1.94 5.77
C TYR A 136 12.66 -1.53 5.47
N ALA A 137 13.03 -1.32 4.19
CA ALA A 137 14.37 -0.88 3.84
C ALA A 137 14.67 0.53 4.36
N GLU A 138 15.84 0.70 4.95
CA GLU A 138 16.37 1.96 5.41
C GLU A 138 17.71 2.22 4.74
N TYR A 139 17.89 3.42 4.16
CA TYR A 139 19.14 3.89 3.55
C TYR A 139 19.90 4.85 4.49
N LEU A 140 19.22 5.38 5.50
CA LEU A 140 19.71 6.30 6.53
C LEU A 140 19.16 5.85 7.88
N ASP A 141 19.78 6.34 8.97
CA ASP A 141 19.20 6.20 10.31
C ASP A 141 17.86 6.95 10.38
N ASP A 142 16.83 6.30 10.92
CA ASP A 142 15.45 6.80 11.01
C ASP A 142 14.83 7.14 9.64
N ASP A 143 15.19 6.40 8.62
CA ASP A 143 14.74 6.61 7.24
C ASP A 143 13.21 6.53 7.11
N VAL A 144 12.70 7.30 6.18
CA VAL A 144 11.28 7.31 5.76
C VAL A 144 11.14 7.18 4.24
N SER A 145 12.23 6.92 3.52
CA SER A 145 12.27 6.92 2.04
C SER A 145 11.37 5.84 1.44
N ALA A 146 11.34 4.64 2.03
CA ALA A 146 10.46 3.56 1.58
C ALA A 146 8.98 3.99 1.67
N ALA A 147 8.61 4.62 2.77
CA ALA A 147 7.26 5.14 3.01
C ALA A 147 6.90 6.30 2.08
N ALA A 148 7.80 7.25 1.90
CA ALA A 148 7.60 8.37 0.97
C ALA A 148 7.45 7.89 -0.48
N ASN A 149 8.22 6.85 -0.90
CA ASN A 149 8.07 6.21 -2.20
C ASN A 149 6.71 5.52 -2.33
N TYR A 150 6.26 4.81 -1.29
CA TYR A 150 4.93 4.20 -1.28
C TYR A 150 3.84 5.26 -1.43
N ASP A 151 3.87 6.31 -0.60
CA ASP A 151 2.91 7.42 -0.62
C ASP A 151 2.85 8.08 -2.00
N ALA A 152 3.99 8.55 -2.53
CA ALA A 152 4.06 9.17 -3.86
C ALA A 152 3.56 8.25 -4.98
N GLY A 153 3.92 6.96 -4.93
CA GLY A 153 3.57 6.00 -5.97
C GLY A 153 2.10 5.57 -5.98
N MET A 154 1.36 5.77 -4.90
CA MET A 154 -0.07 5.44 -4.83
C MET A 154 -0.91 6.20 -5.85
N PHE A 155 -0.55 7.44 -6.18
CA PHE A 155 -1.21 8.20 -7.24
C PHE A 155 -1.19 7.45 -8.58
N ALA A 156 -0.02 6.97 -9.00
CA ALA A 156 0.13 6.22 -10.26
C ALA A 156 -0.62 4.88 -10.22
N THR A 157 -0.63 4.20 -9.09
CA THR A 157 -1.28 2.89 -8.93
C THR A 157 -2.81 3.02 -8.92
N THR A 158 -3.35 4.05 -8.28
CA THR A 158 -4.79 4.27 -8.10
C THR A 158 -5.37 5.23 -9.15
N THR A 159 -4.55 5.72 -10.07
CA THR A 159 -4.94 6.72 -11.10
C THR A 159 -5.61 7.96 -10.50
N GLY A 160 -5.19 8.35 -9.29
CA GLY A 160 -5.73 9.50 -8.56
C GLY A 160 -7.10 9.30 -7.90
N LEU A 161 -7.69 8.09 -7.98
CA LEU A 161 -9.05 7.82 -7.45
C LEU A 161 -9.19 8.03 -5.94
N PHE A 162 -8.09 7.89 -5.19
CA PHE A 162 -8.13 8.04 -3.73
C PHE A 162 -7.98 9.49 -3.24
N GLY A 163 -7.96 10.45 -4.17
CA GLY A 163 -7.92 11.88 -3.85
C GLY A 163 -6.53 12.38 -3.43
N ARG A 164 -6.48 13.66 -3.02
CA ARG A 164 -5.24 14.39 -2.71
C ARG A 164 -4.41 13.75 -1.60
N PHE A 165 -5.06 13.18 -0.59
CA PHE A 165 -4.40 12.56 0.56
C PHE A 165 -4.25 11.05 0.43
N LEU A 166 -4.66 10.47 -0.70
CA LEU A 166 -4.62 9.03 -0.98
C LEU A 166 -5.39 8.19 0.06
N ASP A 167 -6.35 8.79 0.71
CA ASP A 167 -7.11 8.27 1.84
C ASP A 167 -8.57 7.90 1.50
N GLY A 168 -8.92 7.90 0.20
CA GLY A 168 -10.29 7.67 -0.26
C GLY A 168 -10.88 6.33 0.17
N ALA A 169 -10.07 5.26 0.24
CA ALA A 169 -10.52 3.96 0.73
C ALA A 169 -10.85 4.01 2.23
N GLY A 170 -9.97 4.62 3.04
CA GLY A 170 -10.20 4.80 4.47
C GLY A 170 -11.43 5.67 4.77
N ARG A 171 -11.62 6.76 4.03
CA ARG A 171 -12.83 7.58 4.14
C ARG A 171 -14.08 6.79 3.79
N GLY A 172 -14.07 6.06 2.66
CA GLY A 172 -15.20 5.22 2.29
C GLY A 172 -15.54 4.16 3.35
N THR A 173 -14.53 3.58 3.99
CA THR A 173 -14.73 2.64 5.11
C THR A 173 -15.33 3.33 6.33
N ALA A 174 -14.82 4.50 6.71
CA ALA A 174 -15.33 5.28 7.83
C ALA A 174 -16.79 5.71 7.60
N ASP A 175 -17.09 6.24 6.41
CA ASP A 175 -18.44 6.66 6.01
C ASP A 175 -19.40 5.45 6.04
N TRP A 176 -18.98 4.30 5.53
CA TRP A 176 -19.79 3.08 5.55
C TRP A 176 -20.10 2.62 6.98
N LEU A 177 -19.11 2.64 7.87
CA LEU A 177 -19.31 2.29 9.29
C LEU A 177 -20.31 3.23 9.98
N GLN A 178 -20.16 4.54 9.76
CA GLN A 178 -21.08 5.54 10.35
C GLN A 178 -22.51 5.37 9.82
N GLN A 179 -22.68 5.04 8.53
CA GLN A 179 -23.99 4.83 7.92
C GLN A 179 -24.66 3.51 8.35
N THR A 180 -23.89 2.43 8.41
CA THR A 180 -24.43 1.10 8.70
C THR A 180 -24.54 0.81 10.19
N ARG A 181 -23.76 1.51 11.02
CA ARG A 181 -23.72 1.35 12.48
C ARG A 181 -23.77 2.69 13.20
N PRO A 182 -24.82 3.51 13.02
CA PRO A 182 -24.87 4.89 13.51
C PRO A 182 -24.81 5.02 15.05
N ALA A 183 -25.13 3.95 15.77
CA ALA A 183 -25.04 3.90 17.24
C ALA A 183 -23.70 3.37 17.77
N TRP A 184 -22.83 2.86 16.90
CA TRP A 184 -21.54 2.30 17.31
C TRP A 184 -20.59 3.42 17.76
N ARG A 185 -20.02 3.25 18.96
CA ARG A 185 -19.08 4.19 19.58
C ARG A 185 -17.85 3.41 20.02
N PRO A 186 -16.92 3.13 19.11
CA PRO A 186 -15.71 2.39 19.47
C PRO A 186 -14.88 3.20 20.46
N ARG A 187 -14.22 2.51 21.38
CA ARG A 187 -13.20 3.06 22.28
C ARG A 187 -11.79 2.76 21.80
N ARG A 188 -11.61 1.58 21.19
CA ARG A 188 -10.32 1.14 20.69
C ARG A 188 -10.47 0.46 19.32
N ILE A 189 -9.76 0.97 18.34
CA ILE A 189 -9.72 0.44 16.97
C ILE A 189 -8.33 -0.12 16.72
N LEU A 190 -8.24 -1.30 16.11
CA LEU A 190 -6.98 -1.90 15.66
C LEU A 190 -6.92 -1.88 14.13
N ASP A 191 -5.85 -1.28 13.58
CA ASP A 191 -5.54 -1.28 12.15
C ASP A 191 -4.26 -2.10 11.91
N LEU A 192 -4.39 -3.23 11.26
CA LEU A 192 -3.29 -4.17 11.00
C LEU A 192 -2.73 -3.98 9.59
N GLY A 193 -1.42 -3.76 9.51
CA GLY A 193 -0.75 -3.41 8.25
C GLY A 193 -1.06 -1.97 7.83
N CYS A 194 -1.01 -1.05 8.79
CA CYS A 194 -1.44 0.34 8.60
C CYS A 194 -0.62 1.12 7.57
N GLY A 195 0.61 0.66 7.22
CA GLY A 195 1.50 1.36 6.32
C GLY A 195 1.74 2.81 6.77
N VAL A 196 1.48 3.76 5.89
CA VAL A 196 1.61 5.21 6.18
C VAL A 196 0.32 5.86 6.69
N GLY A 197 -0.65 5.06 7.12
CA GLY A 197 -1.89 5.54 7.74
C GLY A 197 -2.95 6.05 6.77
N HIS A 198 -2.96 5.60 5.51
CA HIS A 198 -3.97 6.03 4.53
C HIS A 198 -5.41 5.66 4.95
N ASN A 199 -5.60 4.53 5.64
CA ASN A 199 -6.88 4.11 6.19
C ASN A 199 -7.02 4.55 7.66
N THR A 200 -5.94 4.53 8.41
CA THR A 200 -5.88 4.86 9.85
C THR A 200 -6.35 6.29 10.14
N VAL A 201 -5.82 7.27 9.42
CA VAL A 201 -6.13 8.70 9.62
C VAL A 201 -7.62 9.00 9.42
N PRO A 202 -8.30 8.52 8.35
CA PRO A 202 -9.74 8.69 8.22
C PRO A 202 -10.55 8.06 9.36
N LEU A 203 -10.17 6.87 9.82
CA LEU A 203 -10.83 6.21 10.95
C LEU A 203 -10.67 7.02 12.24
N ALA A 204 -9.45 7.49 12.53
CA ALA A 204 -9.19 8.32 13.70
C ALA A 204 -9.99 9.64 13.68
N ARG A 205 -10.17 10.25 12.52
CA ARG A 205 -11.02 11.44 12.34
C ARG A 205 -12.51 11.16 12.52
N ALA A 206 -12.97 10.02 12.00
CA ALA A 206 -14.38 9.64 12.08
C ALA A 206 -14.80 9.25 13.50
N PHE A 207 -13.85 8.78 14.31
CA PHE A 207 -14.06 8.35 15.70
C PHE A 207 -13.08 9.05 16.64
N PRO A 208 -13.24 10.36 16.89
CA PRO A 208 -12.26 11.16 17.65
C PRO A 208 -12.12 10.73 19.12
N ASP A 209 -13.16 10.10 19.69
CA ASP A 209 -13.14 9.57 21.07
C ASP A 209 -12.48 8.18 21.18
N ALA A 210 -12.17 7.55 20.04
CA ALA A 210 -11.50 6.25 20.03
C ALA A 210 -9.98 6.40 19.99
N GLN A 211 -9.27 5.52 20.69
CA GLN A 211 -7.86 5.30 20.46
C GLN A 211 -7.67 4.33 19.30
N VAL A 212 -6.97 4.76 18.26
CA VAL A 212 -6.59 3.90 17.13
C VAL A 212 -5.18 3.37 17.34
N VAL A 213 -5.02 2.04 17.41
CA VAL A 213 -3.72 1.37 17.44
C VAL A 213 -3.42 0.90 16.03
N ALA A 214 -2.38 1.47 15.43
CA ALA A 214 -1.98 1.24 14.04
C ALA A 214 -0.70 0.41 14.02
N VAL A 215 -0.78 -0.84 13.58
CA VAL A 215 0.33 -1.80 13.60
C VAL A 215 0.89 -2.01 12.20
N ASP A 216 2.20 -1.92 12.09
CA ASP A 216 2.93 -2.33 10.88
C ASP A 216 4.29 -2.94 11.26
N LEU A 217 4.83 -3.76 10.37
CA LEU A 217 6.13 -4.40 10.52
C LEU A 217 7.28 -3.42 10.24
N ALA A 218 7.05 -2.46 9.34
CA ALA A 218 8.07 -1.60 8.76
C ALA A 218 8.21 -0.26 9.51
N ALA A 219 9.32 -0.09 10.23
CA ALA A 219 9.62 1.15 10.95
C ALA A 219 9.55 2.42 10.07
N PRO A 220 10.07 2.44 8.82
CA PRO A 220 9.92 3.59 7.92
C PRO A 220 8.48 4.01 7.66
N MET A 221 7.56 3.02 7.52
CA MET A 221 6.13 3.28 7.33
C MET A 221 5.53 3.97 8.54
N LEU A 222 5.83 3.47 9.73
CA LEU A 222 5.32 3.99 11.00
C LEU A 222 5.84 5.39 11.30
N ARG A 223 7.15 5.65 11.09
CA ARG A 223 7.72 7.00 11.26
C ARG A 223 7.05 8.01 10.34
N TYR A 224 6.88 7.66 9.08
CA TYR A 224 6.21 8.52 8.10
C TYR A 224 4.72 8.70 8.43
N GLY A 225 4.01 7.62 8.74
CA GLY A 225 2.59 7.63 9.10
C GLY A 225 2.31 8.49 10.33
N HIS A 226 3.15 8.34 11.37
CA HIS A 226 3.11 9.15 12.59
C HIS A 226 3.32 10.64 12.28
N ALA A 227 4.40 11.00 11.60
CA ALA A 227 4.68 12.37 11.21
C ALA A 227 3.55 12.97 10.34
N ARG A 228 2.95 12.16 9.47
CA ARG A 228 1.82 12.54 8.65
C ARG A 228 0.58 12.82 9.49
N ALA A 229 0.23 11.94 10.43
CA ALA A 229 -0.91 12.10 11.34
C ALA A 229 -0.77 13.36 12.19
N VAL A 230 0.40 13.56 12.82
CA VAL A 230 0.73 14.77 13.60
C VAL A 230 0.62 16.02 12.74
N GLY A 231 1.19 16.02 11.53
CA GLY A 231 1.09 17.13 10.59
C GLY A 231 -0.33 17.43 10.07
N MET A 232 -1.28 16.53 10.31
CA MET A 232 -2.72 16.69 10.04
C MET A 232 -3.54 17.01 11.29
N GLY A 233 -2.91 17.19 12.46
CA GLY A 233 -3.57 17.48 13.74
C GLY A 233 -4.34 16.29 14.29
N ILE A 234 -3.89 15.04 14.02
CA ILE A 234 -4.49 13.80 14.53
C ILE A 234 -3.57 13.26 15.64
N ASP A 235 -4.10 13.14 16.84
CA ASP A 235 -3.36 12.77 18.06
C ASP A 235 -3.90 11.49 18.75
N ASN A 236 -5.03 10.96 18.29
CA ASN A 236 -5.64 9.76 18.82
C ASN A 236 -5.16 8.45 18.14
N ILE A 237 -3.99 8.48 17.47
CA ILE A 237 -3.37 7.30 16.84
C ILE A 237 -2.09 6.95 17.59
N GLN A 238 -1.93 5.67 17.91
CA GLN A 238 -0.69 5.07 18.37
C GLN A 238 -0.15 4.15 17.27
N PHE A 239 0.97 4.54 16.66
CA PHE A 239 1.69 3.71 15.70
C PHE A 239 2.64 2.77 16.45
N GLN A 240 2.49 1.47 16.21
CA GLN A 240 3.25 0.43 16.92
C GLN A 240 3.90 -0.54 15.95
N GLN A 241 5.21 -0.72 16.08
CA GLN A 241 5.92 -1.73 15.30
C GLN A 241 5.69 -3.12 15.89
N ALA A 242 5.06 -4.00 15.11
CA ALA A 242 4.86 -5.39 15.49
C ALA A 242 4.56 -6.26 14.27
N ASN A 243 4.78 -7.57 14.39
CA ASN A 243 4.30 -8.55 13.44
C ASN A 243 2.83 -8.86 13.74
N ALA A 244 1.94 -8.61 12.76
CA ALA A 244 0.51 -8.87 12.88
C ALA A 244 0.15 -10.35 13.11
N GLU A 245 1.05 -11.28 12.80
CA GLU A 245 0.88 -12.72 13.06
C GLU A 245 1.23 -13.13 14.49
N GLY A 246 1.82 -12.23 15.30
CA GLY A 246 2.25 -12.51 16.67
C GLY A 246 1.93 -11.37 17.65
N LEU A 247 0.74 -10.83 17.58
CA LEU A 247 0.30 -9.73 18.44
C LEU A 247 0.17 -10.14 19.91
N ARG A 248 0.51 -9.21 20.80
CA ARG A 248 0.48 -9.41 22.25
C ARG A 248 -0.62 -8.56 22.92
N PHE A 249 -1.76 -8.42 22.26
CA PHE A 249 -2.91 -7.75 22.83
C PHE A 249 -3.78 -8.75 23.62
N GLU A 250 -4.41 -8.25 24.67
CA GLU A 250 -5.41 -9.02 25.41
C GLU A 250 -6.60 -9.35 24.50
N ALA A 251 -7.20 -10.53 24.70
CA ALA A 251 -8.39 -10.91 23.96
C ALA A 251 -9.53 -9.91 24.23
N GLN A 252 -10.31 -9.59 23.18
CA GLN A 252 -11.45 -8.66 23.27
C GLN A 252 -11.07 -7.23 23.71
N SER A 253 -9.83 -6.79 23.46
CA SER A 253 -9.36 -5.47 23.84
C SER A 253 -9.64 -4.38 22.78
N PHE A 254 -10.26 -4.73 21.66
CA PHE A 254 -10.68 -3.83 20.57
C PHE A 254 -12.14 -4.07 20.21
N ASP A 255 -12.81 -3.02 19.72
CA ASP A 255 -14.21 -3.00 19.29
C ASP A 255 -14.37 -3.38 17.80
#